data_299fec2d51a326574e6eb91c21d787e8
#
_entry.id   299fec2d51a326574e6eb91c21d787e8
#
_cell.length_a   1.000
_cell.length_b   1.000
_cell.length_c   1.000
_cell.angle_alpha   90.00
_cell.angle_beta   90.00
_cell.angle_gamma   90.00
#
_symmetry.space_group_name_H-M   'P 1'
#
loop_
_entity.id
_entity.type
_entity.pdbx_description
1 polymer ?
#
loop_
_entity_poly.entity_id
_entity_poly.type
_entity_poly.pdbx_seq_one_letter_code
_entity_poly.pdbx_strand_id
1 'polypeptide(L)'
;MWHRIKSFGFMFSHFPKVLKISKKERFACVAVASSVVVYHYITHNKVYLATSFTGENEVNFMADPITDQNDLKKKSSTDMKARMELMILKAQADFCKALEKYEERKFRVDRWERPEGGGGITCIMEEGEVFEKAGVNISVVHGVLPPGAVQQMRARGKNFSNSDKLPFFAAGISSVIHPRNPNVPTIHFNYRYFEVQNDDGTTTWWFGGGTDMTPYILNEDDCRHFHQTLKTCCDKYDKSYYSRFKKWCDEYFYLRHRGECRGVGGIFFDDLDTPSQESCFQFVSTCANNIIPSYIPIVEKNKDKGYSYADRHWQLLRRGRYVEFNLIYDRGTKFGLMTPGARYESILMSLPPFAKWQYCHTPDEKSKEYKLLEVLQKPKDWV
;
A
#
# COMPACT_ATOMS: atom_id res chain seq x y z
N MET A 1 -10.04 39.02 -52.91
CA MET A 1 -10.64 38.24 -53.98
C MET A 1 -11.23 36.99 -53.34
N TRP A 2 -12.43 37.02 -52.92
CA TRP A 2 -13.74 36.81 -53.54
C TRP A 2 -13.83 35.48 -54.29
N HIS A 3 -14.58 34.54 -53.86
CA HIS A 3 -15.91 33.97 -54.23
C HIS A 3 -15.93 32.47 -53.89
N ARG A 4 -16.89 31.90 -53.38
CA ARG A 4 -18.38 31.70 -53.30
C ARG A 4 -18.61 30.21 -52.96
N ILE A 5 -19.25 29.87 -51.91
CA ILE A 5 -20.65 29.46 -51.69
C ILE A 5 -21.28 28.57 -52.76
N LYS A 6 -21.75 27.38 -52.30
CA LYS A 6 -23.07 26.75 -52.51
C LYS A 6 -23.06 25.39 -51.83
N SER A 7 -23.73 25.15 -50.77
CA SER A 7 -25.14 24.74 -50.55
C SER A 7 -25.46 23.35 -51.14
N PHE A 8 -25.73 22.40 -50.26
CA PHE A 8 -26.72 21.34 -50.47
C PHE A 8 -27.46 21.10 -49.13
N GLY A 9 -28.71 21.48 -49.08
CA GLY A 9 -29.67 21.09 -48.08
C GLY A 9 -30.47 19.89 -48.59
N PHE A 10 -31.31 19.37 -47.72
CA PHE A 10 -32.25 18.25 -47.73
C PHE A 10 -31.71 17.09 -46.88
N MET A 11 -32.26 16.75 -45.74
CA MET A 11 -33.55 16.22 -45.48
C MET A 11 -33.85 16.22 -43.99
N PHE A 12 -34.69 17.09 -43.47
CA PHE A 12 -35.37 16.90 -42.18
C PHE A 12 -36.78 16.40 -42.49
N SER A 13 -37.10 15.18 -42.20
CA SER A 13 -38.45 14.73 -41.87
C SER A 13 -38.40 13.41 -41.15
N HIS A 14 -38.85 13.40 -39.91
CA HIS A 14 -39.42 12.41 -39.04
C HIS A 14 -38.86 12.49 -37.61
N PHE A 15 -39.31 13.50 -36.89
CA PHE A 15 -39.39 13.41 -35.42
C PHE A 15 -40.72 12.77 -35.05
N PRO A 16 -40.77 11.66 -34.31
CA PRO A 16 -42.00 11.18 -33.73
C PRO A 16 -42.36 12.06 -32.51
N LYS A 17 -43.66 12.31 -32.41
CA LYS A 17 -44.35 13.11 -31.40
C LYS A 17 -43.78 12.94 -29.98
N VAL A 18 -43.50 14.06 -29.34
CA VAL A 18 -43.20 14.16 -27.90
C VAL A 18 -44.38 13.53 -27.12
N LEU A 19 -44.15 12.38 -26.56
CA LEU A 19 -45.02 11.75 -25.57
C LEU A 19 -45.03 12.62 -24.31
N LYS A 20 -46.20 13.16 -23.96
CA LYS A 20 -46.44 13.85 -22.68
C LYS A 20 -46.40 12.78 -21.56
N ILE A 21 -45.24 12.65 -20.93
CA ILE A 21 -45.07 11.81 -19.75
C ILE A 21 -45.79 12.46 -18.57
N SER A 22 -46.71 11.75 -17.94
CA SER A 22 -47.48 12.23 -16.79
C SER A 22 -46.58 12.41 -15.56
N LYS A 23 -47.02 13.24 -14.59
CA LYS A 23 -46.26 13.43 -13.33
C LYS A 23 -45.94 12.11 -12.58
N LYS A 24 -46.84 11.12 -12.67
CA LYS A 24 -46.61 9.79 -12.07
C LYS A 24 -45.50 9.00 -12.75
N GLU A 25 -45.41 9.07 -14.08
CA GLU A 25 -44.37 8.39 -14.85
C GLU A 25 -42.98 9.04 -14.66
N ARG A 26 -42.94 10.37 -14.46
CA ARG A 26 -41.70 11.08 -14.07
C ARG A 26 -41.18 10.63 -12.70
N PHE A 27 -42.07 10.38 -11.73
CA PHE A 27 -41.68 9.84 -10.43
C PHE A 27 -41.18 8.40 -10.52
N ALA A 28 -41.78 7.56 -11.35
CA ALA A 28 -41.34 6.21 -11.59
C ALA A 28 -39.96 6.16 -12.28
N CYS A 29 -39.72 7.00 -13.29
CA CYS A 29 -38.40 7.08 -13.95
C CYS A 29 -37.30 7.61 -13.02
N VAL A 30 -37.59 8.55 -12.12
CA VAL A 30 -36.64 9.05 -11.14
C VAL A 30 -36.35 7.99 -10.07
N ALA A 31 -37.36 7.24 -9.63
CA ALA A 31 -37.19 6.15 -8.66
C ALA A 31 -36.36 4.98 -9.24
N VAL A 32 -36.57 4.62 -10.51
CA VAL A 32 -35.79 3.59 -11.20
C VAL A 32 -34.35 4.05 -11.44
N ALA A 33 -34.13 5.30 -11.87
CA ALA A 33 -32.80 5.87 -12.03
C ALA A 33 -32.05 5.95 -10.69
N SER A 34 -32.73 6.35 -9.62
CA SER A 34 -32.16 6.37 -8.28
C SER A 34 -31.84 4.97 -7.78
N SER A 35 -32.69 3.98 -8.05
CA SER A 35 -32.46 2.58 -7.69
C SER A 35 -31.32 1.97 -8.48
N VAL A 36 -31.17 2.29 -9.76
CA VAL A 36 -30.04 1.84 -10.59
C VAL A 36 -28.71 2.49 -10.15
N VAL A 37 -28.73 3.77 -9.81
CA VAL A 37 -27.55 4.47 -9.28
C VAL A 37 -27.17 3.93 -7.90
N VAL A 38 -28.13 3.69 -7.00
CA VAL A 38 -27.89 3.07 -5.70
C VAL A 38 -27.43 1.61 -5.85
N TYR A 39 -28.00 0.85 -6.77
CA TYR A 39 -27.57 -0.54 -7.07
C TYR A 39 -26.16 -0.56 -7.66
N HIS A 40 -25.84 0.36 -8.58
CA HIS A 40 -24.50 0.51 -9.14
C HIS A 40 -23.47 0.97 -8.09
N TYR A 41 -23.87 1.90 -7.22
CA TYR A 41 -23.06 2.35 -6.09
C TYR A 41 -22.82 1.22 -5.06
N ILE A 42 -23.84 0.43 -4.76
CA ILE A 42 -23.74 -0.72 -3.83
C ILE A 42 -22.93 -1.88 -4.46
N THR A 43 -23.04 -2.12 -5.77
CA THR A 43 -22.31 -3.22 -6.44
C THR A 43 -20.85 -2.85 -6.72
N HIS A 44 -20.51 -1.56 -6.85
CA HIS A 44 -19.11 -1.10 -7.04
C HIS A 44 -18.41 -0.75 -5.73
N ASN A 45 -19.15 -0.43 -4.68
CA ASN A 45 -18.64 -0.24 -3.32
C ASN A 45 -18.98 -1.46 -2.45
N LYS A 46 -18.66 -2.67 -2.92
CA LYS A 46 -18.56 -3.80 -2.00
C LYS A 46 -17.44 -3.48 -1.00
N VAL A 47 -17.83 -2.90 0.14
CA VAL A 47 -17.05 -2.96 1.36
C VAL A 47 -16.86 -4.45 1.61
N TYR A 48 -15.67 -4.96 1.36
CA TYR A 48 -15.29 -6.29 1.81
C TYR A 48 -15.20 -6.21 3.34
N LEU A 49 -16.34 -6.34 4.00
CA LEU A 49 -16.41 -6.74 5.38
C LEU A 49 -15.55 -7.98 5.51
N ALA A 50 -14.79 -8.09 6.58
CA ALA A 50 -14.04 -9.29 6.93
C ALA A 50 -14.98 -10.48 6.70
N THR A 51 -14.75 -11.22 5.64
CA THR A 51 -15.55 -12.38 5.31
C THR A 51 -15.31 -13.40 6.40
N SER A 52 -16.32 -13.58 7.26
CA SER A 52 -16.43 -14.80 8.01
C SER A 52 -16.31 -15.96 7.02
N PHE A 53 -15.45 -16.91 7.30
CA PHE A 53 -15.28 -18.13 6.53
C PHE A 53 -16.58 -18.95 6.60
N THR A 54 -17.53 -18.64 5.72
CA THR A 54 -18.74 -19.45 5.53
C THR A 54 -18.79 -19.83 4.06
N GLY A 55 -18.36 -21.06 3.77
CA GLY A 55 -18.72 -21.81 2.55
C GLY A 55 -17.91 -21.54 1.28
N GLU A 56 -17.19 -22.55 0.82
CA GLU A 56 -16.92 -22.96 -0.58
C GLU A 56 -16.20 -22.04 -1.58
N ASN A 57 -15.46 -21.02 -1.17
CA ASN A 57 -14.41 -20.47 -2.02
C ASN A 57 -13.07 -20.66 -1.31
N GLU A 58 -12.28 -21.63 -1.73
CA GLU A 58 -10.88 -21.77 -1.34
C GLU A 58 -10.18 -20.43 -1.65
N VAL A 59 -9.82 -19.69 -0.60
CA VAL A 59 -8.95 -18.51 -0.76
C VAL A 59 -7.59 -19.06 -1.16
N ASN A 60 -7.26 -18.92 -2.43
CA ASN A 60 -6.03 -19.44 -3.00
C ASN A 60 -4.88 -18.49 -2.61
N PHE A 61 -4.25 -18.76 -1.48
CA PHE A 61 -3.05 -18.06 -1.01
C PHE A 61 -1.85 -18.35 -1.91
N MET A 62 -0.76 -17.59 -1.79
CA MET A 62 0.47 -17.82 -2.56
C MET A 62 1.22 -19.08 -2.09
N ALA A 63 1.08 -19.45 -0.82
CA ALA A 63 1.57 -20.70 -0.22
C ALA A 63 0.73 -21.03 1.02
N ASP A 64 0.96 -22.21 1.60
CA ASP A 64 0.31 -22.61 2.85
C ASP A 64 0.63 -21.62 3.98
N PRO A 65 -0.36 -21.27 4.83
CA PRO A 65 -0.19 -20.42 5.98
C PRO A 65 0.97 -20.86 6.89
N ILE A 66 1.43 -19.93 7.74
CA ILE A 66 2.46 -20.25 8.75
C ILE A 66 1.81 -21.00 9.91
N THR A 67 0.65 -20.56 10.36
CA THR A 67 -0.17 -21.27 11.35
C THR A 67 -0.99 -22.35 10.65
N ASP A 68 -1.23 -23.47 11.34
CA ASP A 68 -2.06 -24.57 10.81
C ASP A 68 -3.41 -24.05 10.29
N GLN A 69 -3.81 -24.51 9.11
CA GLN A 69 -5.01 -24.01 8.42
C GLN A 69 -6.30 -24.27 9.18
N ASN A 70 -6.40 -25.40 9.92
CA ASN A 70 -7.57 -25.70 10.71
C ASN A 70 -7.65 -24.81 11.95
N ASP A 71 -6.51 -24.52 12.56
CA ASP A 71 -6.39 -23.58 13.67
C ASP A 71 -6.80 -22.17 13.25
N LEU A 72 -6.33 -21.71 12.09
CA LEU A 72 -6.73 -20.41 11.54
C LEU A 72 -8.24 -20.35 11.30
N LYS A 73 -8.81 -21.37 10.67
CA LYS A 73 -10.26 -21.43 10.42
C LYS A 73 -11.06 -21.40 11.74
N LYS A 74 -10.65 -22.19 12.72
CA LYS A 74 -11.31 -22.26 14.03
C LYS A 74 -11.25 -20.95 14.80
N LYS A 75 -10.14 -20.22 14.71
CA LYS A 75 -9.87 -18.99 15.47
C LYS A 75 -10.20 -17.70 14.72
N SER A 76 -10.56 -17.79 13.44
CA SER A 76 -10.75 -16.64 12.53
C SER A 76 -11.79 -15.60 12.97
N SER A 77 -12.74 -15.98 13.82
CA SER A 77 -13.79 -15.07 14.31
C SER A 77 -13.45 -14.39 15.65
N THR A 78 -12.53 -14.94 16.43
CA THR A 78 -12.31 -14.54 17.83
C THR A 78 -10.88 -14.13 18.17
N ASP A 79 -9.90 -14.61 17.43
CA ASP A 79 -8.48 -14.36 17.71
C ASP A 79 -7.89 -13.36 16.71
N MET A 80 -7.39 -12.24 17.22
CA MET A 80 -6.79 -11.19 16.38
C MET A 80 -5.54 -11.68 15.64
N LYS A 81 -4.77 -12.61 16.20
CA LYS A 81 -3.60 -13.23 15.54
C LYS A 81 -4.02 -13.94 14.28
N ALA A 82 -5.03 -14.81 14.37
CA ALA A 82 -5.56 -15.56 13.24
C ALA A 82 -6.17 -14.63 12.19
N ARG A 83 -6.93 -13.63 12.62
CA ARG A 83 -7.53 -12.61 11.72
C ARG A 83 -6.46 -11.82 10.97
N MET A 84 -5.41 -11.40 11.66
CA MET A 84 -4.31 -10.65 11.05
C MET A 84 -3.55 -11.52 10.05
N GLU A 85 -3.25 -12.78 10.39
CA GLU A 85 -2.58 -13.70 9.45
C GLU A 85 -3.42 -13.93 8.19
N LEU A 86 -4.72 -14.18 8.32
CA LEU A 86 -5.63 -14.34 7.18
C LEU A 86 -5.71 -13.07 6.32
N MET A 87 -5.76 -11.90 6.94
CA MET A 87 -5.79 -10.62 6.21
C MET A 87 -4.53 -10.40 5.39
N ILE A 88 -3.33 -10.64 5.95
CA ILE A 88 -2.08 -10.42 5.21
C ILE A 88 -1.85 -11.48 4.13
N LEU A 89 -2.25 -12.73 4.35
CA LEU A 89 -2.23 -13.79 3.34
C LEU A 89 -3.10 -13.43 2.13
N LYS A 90 -4.32 -12.97 2.41
CA LYS A 90 -5.24 -12.51 1.35
C LYS A 90 -4.69 -11.28 0.62
N ALA A 91 -4.21 -10.29 1.34
CA ALA A 91 -3.65 -9.07 0.75
C ALA A 91 -2.43 -9.39 -0.14
N GLN A 92 -1.56 -10.31 0.28
CA GLN A 92 -0.44 -10.79 -0.52
C GLN A 92 -0.92 -11.44 -1.83
N ALA A 93 -1.84 -12.38 -1.73
CA ALA A 93 -2.35 -13.12 -2.89
C ALA A 93 -3.06 -12.18 -3.89
N ASP A 94 -3.93 -11.31 -3.40
CA ASP A 94 -4.68 -10.38 -4.25
C ASP A 94 -3.74 -9.40 -4.96
N PHE A 95 -2.74 -8.86 -4.25
CA PHE A 95 -1.80 -7.90 -4.82
C PHE A 95 -0.86 -8.57 -5.82
N CYS A 96 -0.29 -9.75 -5.50
CA CYS A 96 0.52 -10.51 -6.45
C CYS A 96 -0.26 -10.82 -7.73
N LYS A 97 -1.48 -11.33 -7.62
CA LYS A 97 -2.36 -11.61 -8.77
C LYS A 97 -2.69 -10.34 -9.58
N ALA A 98 -2.84 -9.18 -8.92
CA ALA A 98 -3.09 -7.92 -9.62
C ALA A 98 -1.87 -7.47 -10.45
N LEU A 99 -0.66 -7.65 -9.92
CA LEU A 99 0.58 -7.32 -10.63
C LEU A 99 0.87 -8.31 -11.77
N GLU A 100 0.62 -9.60 -11.56
CA GLU A 100 0.81 -10.66 -12.58
C GLU A 100 -0.03 -10.48 -13.85
N LYS A 101 -1.07 -9.65 -13.82
CA LYS A 101 -1.87 -9.31 -15.03
C LYS A 101 -1.09 -8.50 -16.05
N TYR A 102 -0.01 -7.86 -15.65
CA TYR A 102 0.84 -7.00 -16.48
C TYR A 102 2.16 -7.66 -16.86
N GLU A 103 2.36 -8.92 -16.48
CA GLU A 103 3.59 -9.66 -16.65
C GLU A 103 3.33 -11.03 -17.24
N GLU A 104 4.23 -11.52 -18.08
CA GLU A 104 4.22 -12.94 -18.46
C GLU A 104 4.78 -13.83 -17.35
N ARG A 105 5.65 -13.28 -16.52
CA ARG A 105 6.30 -13.96 -15.39
C ARG A 105 5.35 -14.04 -14.20
N LYS A 106 5.56 -15.09 -13.39
CA LYS A 106 4.88 -15.29 -12.11
C LYS A 106 5.80 -14.97 -10.95
N PHE A 107 5.24 -14.64 -9.81
CA PHE A 107 6.00 -14.51 -8.59
C PHE A 107 6.65 -15.85 -8.22
N ARG A 108 7.95 -15.84 -7.92
CA ARG A 108 8.61 -16.92 -7.20
C ARG A 108 8.17 -16.83 -5.74
N VAL A 109 7.66 -17.92 -5.21
CA VAL A 109 7.16 -18.00 -3.84
C VAL A 109 8.17 -18.76 -3.01
N ASP A 110 8.59 -18.16 -1.90
CA ASP A 110 9.57 -18.69 -0.97
C ASP A 110 8.95 -18.67 0.44
N ARG A 111 8.46 -19.84 0.88
CA ARG A 111 7.96 -20.07 2.24
C ARG A 111 9.12 -20.50 3.13
N TRP A 112 9.28 -19.82 4.23
CA TRP A 112 10.37 -20.05 5.16
C TRP A 112 9.88 -20.16 6.60
N GLU A 113 10.64 -20.86 7.42
CA GLU A 113 10.38 -21.04 8.84
C GLU A 113 11.50 -20.45 9.67
N ARG A 114 11.16 -20.04 10.89
CA ARG A 114 12.08 -19.45 11.84
C ARG A 114 12.27 -20.42 13.01
N PRO A 115 13.53 -20.78 13.38
CA PRO A 115 13.79 -21.71 14.47
C PRO A 115 13.20 -21.29 15.82
N GLU A 116 13.12 -19.97 16.08
CA GLU A 116 12.58 -19.42 17.32
C GLU A 116 11.04 -19.34 17.34
N GLY A 117 10.38 -19.67 16.25
CA GLY A 117 8.94 -19.75 16.11
C GLY A 117 8.37 -18.83 15.03
N GLY A 118 7.45 -19.40 14.26
CA GLY A 118 6.82 -18.74 13.13
C GLY A 118 7.61 -18.84 11.83
N GLY A 119 7.33 -17.92 10.90
CA GLY A 119 7.96 -17.93 9.58
C GLY A 119 7.41 -16.81 8.68
N GLY A 120 7.46 -17.01 7.38
CA GLY A 120 6.89 -16.08 6.42
C GLY A 120 6.82 -16.64 5.01
N ILE A 121 6.24 -15.84 4.12
CA ILE A 121 6.12 -16.14 2.70
C ILE A 121 6.59 -14.90 1.93
N THR A 122 7.68 -15.04 1.20
CA THR A 122 8.23 -14.00 0.33
C THR A 122 7.85 -14.29 -1.10
N CYS A 123 7.07 -13.42 -1.73
CA CYS A 123 6.79 -13.45 -3.15
C CYS A 123 7.68 -12.42 -3.84
N ILE A 124 8.54 -12.88 -4.76
CA ILE A 124 9.50 -12.03 -5.47
C ILE A 124 9.37 -12.21 -6.98
N MET A 125 9.32 -11.11 -7.70
CA MET A 125 9.44 -11.06 -9.15
C MET A 125 10.61 -10.14 -9.50
N GLU A 126 11.47 -10.59 -10.41
CA GLU A 126 12.64 -9.85 -10.88
C GLU A 126 12.66 -9.87 -12.41
N GLU A 127 13.20 -8.81 -13.00
CA GLU A 127 13.37 -8.65 -14.45
C GLU A 127 12.06 -8.72 -15.25
N GLY A 128 10.93 -8.30 -14.64
CA GLY A 128 9.65 -8.20 -15.33
C GLY A 128 9.64 -7.10 -16.39
N GLU A 129 8.67 -7.14 -17.30
CA GLU A 129 8.52 -6.15 -18.36
C GLU A 129 8.04 -4.80 -17.83
N VAL A 130 7.06 -4.81 -16.94
CA VAL A 130 6.52 -3.63 -16.28
C VAL A 130 7.21 -3.39 -14.93
N PHE A 131 7.39 -4.46 -14.14
CA PHE A 131 7.99 -4.38 -12.81
C PHE A 131 9.40 -4.98 -12.83
N GLU A 132 10.41 -4.11 -12.82
CA GLU A 132 11.82 -4.53 -12.82
C GLU A 132 12.19 -5.33 -11.57
N LYS A 133 11.53 -5.01 -10.43
CA LYS A 133 11.52 -5.83 -9.22
C LYS A 133 10.23 -5.57 -8.45
N ALA A 134 9.58 -6.63 -8.01
CA ALA A 134 8.41 -6.58 -7.14
C ALA A 134 8.58 -7.58 -6.00
N GLY A 135 8.45 -7.11 -4.76
CA GLY A 135 8.53 -7.94 -3.58
C GLY A 135 7.31 -7.76 -2.70
N VAL A 136 6.66 -8.86 -2.31
CA VAL A 136 5.53 -8.88 -1.37
C VAL A 136 5.81 -9.94 -0.32
N ASN A 137 6.16 -9.50 0.88
CA ASN A 137 6.57 -10.37 1.97
C ASN A 137 5.59 -10.33 3.12
N ILE A 138 5.21 -11.48 3.64
CA ILE A 138 4.54 -11.61 4.92
C ILE A 138 5.43 -12.32 5.93
N SER A 139 5.25 -11.97 7.20
CA SER A 139 5.86 -12.67 8.31
C SER A 139 4.83 -12.85 9.44
N VAL A 140 4.85 -14.02 10.06
CA VAL A 140 4.07 -14.36 11.26
C VAL A 140 5.06 -14.99 12.22
N VAL A 141 5.45 -14.24 13.24
CA VAL A 141 6.51 -14.64 14.16
C VAL A 141 6.06 -14.52 15.62
N HIS A 142 6.55 -15.40 16.43
CA HIS A 142 6.29 -15.43 17.87
C HIS A 142 7.53 -15.92 18.61
N GLY A 143 7.53 -15.74 19.91
CA GLY A 143 8.66 -16.13 20.76
C GLY A 143 8.65 -15.33 22.06
N VAL A 144 9.85 -15.14 22.63
CA VAL A 144 10.07 -14.32 23.83
C VAL A 144 10.88 -13.09 23.43
N LEU A 145 10.45 -11.90 23.88
CA LEU A 145 11.15 -10.66 23.60
C LEU A 145 12.54 -10.64 24.22
N PRO A 146 13.59 -10.32 23.44
CA PRO A 146 14.91 -10.06 24.02
C PRO A 146 14.88 -8.81 24.93
N PRO A 147 15.66 -8.77 26.03
CA PRO A 147 15.66 -7.63 26.96
C PRO A 147 15.90 -6.27 26.30
N GLY A 148 16.75 -6.20 25.28
CA GLY A 148 16.99 -4.98 24.52
C GLY A 148 15.76 -4.48 23.74
N ALA A 149 14.94 -5.40 23.21
CA ALA A 149 13.68 -5.03 22.54
C ALA A 149 12.65 -4.52 23.55
N VAL A 150 12.54 -5.15 24.71
CA VAL A 150 11.67 -4.68 25.82
C VAL A 150 12.04 -3.28 26.25
N GLN A 151 13.34 -3.00 26.45
CA GLN A 151 13.82 -1.67 26.82
C GLN A 151 13.47 -0.61 25.76
N GLN A 152 13.66 -0.90 24.50
CA GLN A 152 13.31 0.01 23.39
C GLN A 152 11.80 0.30 23.33
N MET A 153 10.96 -0.71 23.54
CA MET A 153 9.51 -0.55 23.54
C MET A 153 9.03 0.24 24.77
N ARG A 154 9.61 0.01 25.95
CA ARG A 154 9.34 0.81 27.13
C ARG A 154 9.75 2.29 26.95
N ALA A 155 10.88 2.55 26.31
CA ALA A 155 11.31 3.91 25.99
C ALA A 155 10.35 4.63 25.01
N ARG A 156 9.52 3.88 24.29
CA ARG A 156 8.43 4.41 23.44
C ARG A 156 7.09 4.54 24.18
N GLY A 157 7.07 4.33 25.48
CA GLY A 157 5.87 4.46 26.32
C GLY A 157 5.01 3.21 26.42
N LYS A 158 5.47 2.04 25.94
CA LYS A 158 4.75 0.78 26.11
C LYS A 158 4.97 0.23 27.53
N ASN A 159 3.86 -0.09 28.21
CA ASN A 159 3.89 -0.65 29.55
C ASN A 159 3.73 -2.16 29.47
N PHE A 160 4.68 -2.88 30.04
CA PHE A 160 4.67 -4.33 30.18
C PHE A 160 4.92 -4.71 31.65
N SER A 161 4.50 -5.91 32.03
CA SER A 161 4.91 -6.51 33.28
C SER A 161 6.43 -6.55 33.43
N ASN A 162 6.95 -6.56 34.63
CA ASN A 162 8.40 -6.60 34.93
C ASN A 162 9.01 -8.00 34.77
N SER A 163 8.45 -8.81 33.90
CA SER A 163 8.94 -10.15 33.61
C SER A 163 10.14 -10.13 32.69
N ASP A 164 11.07 -11.07 32.92
CA ASP A 164 12.19 -11.34 32.03
C ASP A 164 11.79 -12.16 30.79
N LYS A 165 10.57 -12.71 30.80
CA LYS A 165 10.03 -13.55 29.73
C LYS A 165 8.70 -12.98 29.27
N LEU A 166 8.73 -12.11 28.29
CA LEU A 166 7.54 -11.52 27.67
C LEU A 166 7.26 -12.24 26.34
N PRO A 167 6.30 -13.18 26.31
CA PRO A 167 5.86 -13.79 25.04
C PRO A 167 5.30 -12.72 24.12
N PHE A 168 5.65 -12.80 22.84
CA PHE A 168 5.14 -11.88 21.82
C PHE A 168 4.62 -12.63 20.60
N PHE A 169 3.76 -11.96 19.88
CA PHE A 169 3.32 -12.31 18.53
C PHE A 169 3.40 -11.07 17.64
N ALA A 170 3.88 -11.26 16.42
CA ALA A 170 3.88 -10.21 15.39
C ALA A 170 3.51 -10.81 14.05
N ALA A 171 2.58 -10.16 13.36
CA ALA A 171 2.20 -10.51 12.00
C ALA A 171 2.15 -9.25 11.12
N GLY A 172 2.68 -9.35 9.91
CA GLY A 172 2.68 -8.20 9.02
C GLY A 172 2.98 -8.55 7.58
N ILE A 173 2.56 -7.64 6.69
CA ILE A 173 2.88 -7.62 5.27
C ILE A 173 3.71 -6.40 4.96
N SER A 174 4.70 -6.55 4.09
CA SER A 174 5.52 -5.46 3.55
C SER A 174 5.76 -5.68 2.07
N SER A 175 5.72 -4.61 1.30
CA SER A 175 5.91 -4.68 -0.15
C SER A 175 6.60 -3.45 -0.70
N VAL A 176 7.46 -3.65 -1.68
CA VAL A 176 8.00 -2.58 -2.53
C VAL A 176 7.97 -3.03 -3.98
N ILE A 177 7.45 -2.17 -4.84
CA ILE A 177 7.38 -2.40 -6.28
C ILE A 177 8.23 -1.36 -7.00
N HIS A 178 9.24 -1.81 -7.73
CA HIS A 178 10.14 -0.99 -8.53
C HIS A 178 9.81 -1.15 -10.02
N PRO A 179 9.04 -0.24 -10.63
CA PRO A 179 8.66 -0.33 -12.02
C PRO A 179 9.83 0.00 -12.96
N ARG A 180 9.84 -0.60 -14.15
CA ARG A 180 10.84 -0.34 -15.18
C ARG A 180 10.70 1.06 -15.79
N ASN A 181 9.47 1.44 -16.14
CA ASN A 181 9.18 2.73 -16.76
C ASN A 181 9.24 3.86 -15.72
N PRO A 182 10.05 4.92 -15.94
CA PRO A 182 10.15 6.08 -15.04
C PRO A 182 8.83 6.85 -14.82
N ASN A 183 7.86 6.70 -15.71
CA ASN A 183 6.54 7.32 -15.55
C ASN A 183 5.66 6.61 -14.52
N VAL A 184 5.99 5.39 -14.14
CA VAL A 184 5.31 4.64 -13.07
C VAL A 184 6.07 4.85 -11.77
N PRO A 185 5.41 5.28 -10.68
CA PRO A 185 6.07 5.45 -9.39
C PRO A 185 6.37 4.11 -8.70
N THR A 186 7.36 4.09 -7.82
CA THR A 186 7.51 3.05 -6.81
C THR A 186 6.40 3.21 -5.76
N ILE A 187 5.80 2.10 -5.34
CA ILE A 187 4.94 2.03 -4.16
C ILE A 187 5.62 1.20 -3.07
N HIS A 188 5.46 1.63 -1.85
CA HIS A 188 5.77 0.87 -0.64
C HIS A 188 4.52 0.82 0.23
N PHE A 189 4.27 -0.32 0.86
CA PHE A 189 3.31 -0.42 1.95
C PHE A 189 3.77 -1.42 2.99
N ASN A 190 3.32 -1.22 4.23
CA ASN A 190 3.54 -2.11 5.36
C ASN A 190 2.33 -2.02 6.29
N TYR A 191 1.79 -3.17 6.70
CA TYR A 191 0.74 -3.25 7.71
C TYR A 191 1.08 -4.37 8.68
N ARG A 192 1.08 -4.08 9.96
CA ARG A 192 1.53 -5.01 10.99
C ARG A 192 0.68 -4.92 12.25
N TYR A 193 0.59 -6.03 12.93
CA TYR A 193 0.04 -6.20 14.27
C TYR A 193 1.14 -6.73 15.18
N PHE A 194 1.17 -6.25 16.41
CA PHE A 194 2.08 -6.70 17.44
C PHE A 194 1.33 -6.85 18.76
N GLU A 195 1.61 -7.90 19.53
CA GLU A 195 1.12 -8.07 20.87
C GLU A 195 2.15 -8.70 21.77
N VAL A 196 2.06 -8.36 23.05
CA VAL A 196 2.86 -8.90 24.15
C VAL A 196 1.93 -9.39 25.24
N GLN A 197 2.15 -10.61 25.70
CA GLN A 197 1.41 -11.18 26.82
C GLN A 197 2.07 -10.79 28.14
N ASN A 198 1.31 -10.20 29.04
CA ASN A 198 1.73 -9.84 30.40
C ASN A 198 1.53 -11.02 31.37
N ASP A 199 2.24 -10.99 32.50
CA ASP A 199 2.16 -12.04 33.54
C ASP A 199 0.78 -12.16 34.22
N ASP A 200 0.00 -11.07 34.22
CA ASP A 200 -1.37 -11.03 34.73
C ASP A 200 -2.41 -11.59 33.75
N GLY A 201 -1.95 -12.12 32.59
CA GLY A 201 -2.80 -12.65 31.53
C GLY A 201 -3.38 -11.58 30.60
N THR A 202 -3.13 -10.29 30.83
CA THR A 202 -3.52 -9.23 29.90
C THR A 202 -2.61 -9.18 28.69
N THR A 203 -3.07 -8.54 27.61
CA THR A 203 -2.30 -8.38 26.38
C THR A 203 -2.13 -6.90 26.07
N THR A 204 -0.89 -6.48 25.88
CA THR A 204 -0.57 -5.16 25.31
C THR A 204 -0.39 -5.32 23.80
N TRP A 205 -1.17 -4.59 23.00
CA TRP A 205 -1.19 -4.73 21.55
C TRP A 205 -1.16 -3.35 20.85
N TRP A 206 -0.74 -3.35 19.62
CA TRP A 206 -0.85 -2.19 18.72
C TRP A 206 -0.74 -2.58 17.26
N PHE A 207 -1.21 -1.71 16.40
CA PHE A 207 -1.02 -1.78 14.95
C PHE A 207 -0.03 -0.71 14.49
N GLY A 208 0.62 -0.97 13.38
CA GLY A 208 1.43 -0.01 12.66
C GLY A 208 1.35 -0.26 11.16
N GLY A 209 1.65 0.75 10.39
CA GLY A 209 1.62 0.58 8.94
C GLY A 209 1.74 1.88 8.18
N GLY A 210 1.53 1.76 6.89
CA GLY A 210 1.53 2.88 5.97
C GLY A 210 1.58 2.43 4.52
N THR A 211 1.29 3.36 3.67
CA THR A 211 1.40 3.22 2.20
C THR A 211 1.89 4.55 1.67
N ASP A 212 3.02 4.55 0.94
CA ASP A 212 3.64 5.74 0.37
C ASP A 212 4.09 5.54 -1.07
N MET A 213 4.16 6.63 -1.81
CA MET A 213 4.48 6.64 -3.23
C MET A 213 5.74 7.45 -3.53
N THR A 214 6.63 6.89 -4.35
CA THR A 214 7.89 7.53 -4.76
C THR A 214 7.91 7.65 -6.29
N PRO A 215 7.47 8.78 -6.84
CA PRO A 215 7.55 9.05 -8.28
C PRO A 215 8.98 9.44 -8.70
N TYR A 216 9.27 9.25 -9.98
CA TYR A 216 10.50 9.72 -10.64
C TYR A 216 10.22 10.91 -11.56
N ILE A 217 9.02 10.95 -12.11
CA ILE A 217 8.49 12.08 -12.87
C ILE A 217 7.21 12.52 -12.16
N LEU A 218 7.12 13.82 -11.83
CA LEU A 218 5.95 14.34 -11.12
C LEU A 218 4.72 14.33 -12.03
N ASN A 219 3.67 13.64 -11.59
CA ASN A 219 2.34 13.73 -12.14
C ASN A 219 1.37 14.05 -10.98
N GLU A 220 0.86 15.27 -10.96
CA GLU A 220 0.01 15.73 -9.85
C GLU A 220 -1.33 15.00 -9.77
N ASP A 221 -1.89 14.58 -10.91
CA ASP A 221 -3.16 13.84 -10.92
C ASP A 221 -2.99 12.45 -10.32
N ASP A 222 -1.86 11.79 -10.59
CA ASP A 222 -1.53 10.51 -9.98
C ASP A 222 -1.32 10.67 -8.46
N CYS A 223 -0.66 11.76 -8.04
CA CYS A 223 -0.48 12.09 -6.63
C CYS A 223 -1.84 12.34 -5.95
N ARG A 224 -2.73 13.11 -6.58
CA ARG A 224 -4.08 13.36 -6.06
C ARG A 224 -4.90 12.08 -5.97
N HIS A 225 -4.90 11.25 -7.01
CA HIS A 225 -5.61 9.97 -7.00
C HIS A 225 -5.15 9.08 -5.85
N PHE A 226 -3.83 8.93 -5.69
CA PHE A 226 -3.24 8.13 -4.63
C PHE A 226 -3.64 8.64 -3.23
N HIS A 227 -3.43 9.91 -2.98
CA HIS A 227 -3.75 10.54 -1.70
C HIS A 227 -5.25 10.57 -1.40
N GLN A 228 -6.10 10.82 -2.41
CA GLN A 228 -7.55 10.79 -2.25
C GLN A 228 -8.06 9.40 -1.86
N THR A 229 -7.48 8.35 -2.44
CA THR A 229 -7.80 6.96 -2.07
C THR A 229 -7.47 6.70 -0.60
N LEU A 230 -6.27 7.08 -0.15
CA LEU A 230 -5.85 6.93 1.25
C LEU A 230 -6.69 7.79 2.21
N LYS A 231 -6.99 9.03 1.82
CA LYS A 231 -7.87 9.91 2.61
C LYS A 231 -9.26 9.31 2.78
N THR A 232 -9.82 8.75 1.73
CA THR A 232 -11.12 8.09 1.78
C THR A 232 -11.12 6.89 2.74
N CYS A 233 -10.02 6.16 2.82
CA CYS A 233 -9.86 5.07 3.80
C CYS A 233 -9.82 5.60 5.23
N CYS A 234 -9.02 6.63 5.48
CA CYS A 234 -8.86 7.24 6.80
C CYS A 234 -10.18 7.85 7.29
N ASP A 235 -10.86 8.60 6.44
CA ASP A 235 -12.08 9.35 6.75
C ASP A 235 -13.28 8.47 7.16
N LYS A 236 -13.23 7.17 6.89
CA LYS A 236 -14.24 6.20 7.35
C LYS A 236 -14.15 5.93 8.85
N TYR A 237 -12.98 6.13 9.44
CA TYR A 237 -12.71 5.81 10.84
C TYR A 237 -12.50 7.05 11.69
N ASP A 238 -11.68 8.00 11.21
CA ASP A 238 -11.44 9.27 11.89
C ASP A 238 -11.01 10.33 10.86
N LYS A 239 -11.68 11.48 10.86
CA LYS A 239 -11.39 12.60 9.96
C LYS A 239 -10.00 13.22 10.16
N SER A 240 -9.40 13.03 11.33
CA SER A 240 -8.05 13.49 11.64
C SER A 240 -6.94 12.53 11.19
N TYR A 241 -7.27 11.27 10.86
CA TYR A 241 -6.28 10.23 10.56
C TYR A 241 -5.43 10.61 9.35
N TYR A 242 -6.06 11.02 8.24
CA TYR A 242 -5.31 11.33 7.03
C TYR A 242 -4.29 12.45 7.25
N SER A 243 -4.68 13.59 7.77
CA SER A 243 -3.79 14.73 7.98
C SER A 243 -2.66 14.39 8.95
N ARG A 244 -2.97 13.70 10.06
CA ARG A 244 -2.00 13.26 11.06
C ARG A 244 -1.01 12.24 10.49
N PHE A 245 -1.50 11.23 9.77
CA PHE A 245 -0.66 10.16 9.24
C PHE A 245 0.12 10.58 7.99
N LYS A 246 -0.42 11.52 7.19
CA LYS A 246 0.30 12.13 6.08
C LYS A 246 1.49 12.94 6.57
N LYS A 247 1.29 13.79 7.57
CA LYS A 247 2.37 14.55 8.20
C LYS A 247 3.45 13.62 8.77
N TRP A 248 3.04 12.58 9.49
CA TRP A 248 3.98 11.60 10.03
C TRP A 248 4.73 10.83 8.93
N CYS A 249 4.08 10.52 7.81
CA CYS A 249 4.69 9.91 6.64
C CYS A 249 5.81 10.80 6.07
N ASP A 250 5.55 12.09 5.88
CA ASP A 250 6.56 13.04 5.38
C ASP A 250 7.76 13.14 6.34
N GLU A 251 7.51 13.23 7.64
CA GLU A 251 8.56 13.28 8.66
C GLU A 251 9.38 11.98 8.73
N TYR A 252 8.73 10.82 8.61
CA TYR A 252 9.40 9.52 8.69
C TYR A 252 10.30 9.27 7.49
N PHE A 253 9.81 9.53 6.26
CA PHE A 253 10.53 9.26 5.03
C PHE A 253 11.46 10.40 4.56
N TYR A 254 11.84 11.29 5.48
CA TYR A 254 12.74 12.39 5.19
C TYR A 254 14.22 11.98 5.26
N LEU A 255 14.98 12.24 4.18
CA LEU A 255 16.43 12.06 4.10
C LEU A 255 17.15 13.29 4.63
N ARG A 256 17.52 13.28 5.91
CA ARG A 256 18.10 14.45 6.59
C ARG A 256 19.35 14.99 5.90
N HIS A 257 20.24 14.11 5.44
CA HIS A 257 21.50 14.50 4.77
C HIS A 257 21.31 15.02 3.33
N ARG A 258 20.09 14.87 2.77
CA ARG A 258 19.73 15.39 1.45
C ARG A 258 18.81 16.62 1.53
N GLY A 259 18.14 16.83 2.66
CA GLY A 259 17.15 17.90 2.81
C GLY A 259 15.88 17.68 2.00
N GLU A 260 15.46 16.42 1.75
CA GLU A 260 14.32 16.06 0.91
C GLU A 260 13.61 14.81 1.41
N CYS A 261 12.34 14.64 1.07
CA CYS A 261 11.61 13.40 1.29
C CYS A 261 11.97 12.35 0.24
N ARG A 262 11.82 11.07 0.59
CA ARG A 262 12.01 9.94 -0.31
C ARG A 262 11.02 9.95 -1.49
N GLY A 263 9.77 10.32 -1.20
CA GLY A 263 8.65 10.35 -2.14
C GLY A 263 7.66 11.47 -1.82
N VAL A 264 6.50 11.41 -2.43
CA VAL A 264 5.43 12.40 -2.27
C VAL A 264 4.53 12.14 -1.05
N GLY A 265 4.94 11.21 -0.19
CA GLY A 265 4.21 10.83 1.00
C GLY A 265 3.12 9.80 0.75
N GLY A 266 2.16 9.80 1.61
CA GLY A 266 1.08 8.85 1.75
C GLY A 266 0.56 8.89 3.18
N ILE A 267 0.39 7.74 3.82
CA ILE A 267 0.10 7.61 5.25
C ILE A 267 1.14 6.76 5.94
N PHE A 268 1.47 7.12 7.18
CA PHE A 268 2.31 6.32 8.07
C PHE A 268 1.79 6.46 9.51
N PHE A 269 1.68 5.35 10.21
CA PHE A 269 1.29 5.29 11.62
C PHE A 269 2.00 4.14 12.33
N ASP A 270 2.22 4.33 13.62
CA ASP A 270 2.78 3.33 14.52
C ASP A 270 2.09 3.43 15.88
N ASP A 271 2.23 2.40 16.72
CA ASP A 271 1.65 2.38 18.06
C ASP A 271 0.13 2.67 18.11
N LEU A 272 -0.63 2.35 17.04
CA LEU A 272 -2.08 2.57 16.97
C LEU A 272 -2.81 1.51 17.82
N ASP A 273 -3.32 1.93 18.98
CA ASP A 273 -3.99 1.08 19.97
C ASP A 273 -5.34 1.63 20.44
N THR A 274 -5.83 2.69 19.82
CA THR A 274 -7.11 3.34 20.09
C THR A 274 -7.92 3.53 18.81
N PRO A 275 -9.27 3.54 18.88
CA PRO A 275 -10.13 3.45 20.06
C PRO A 275 -10.33 2.03 20.59
N SER A 276 -10.18 0.99 19.75
CA SER A 276 -10.27 -0.42 20.13
C SER A 276 -9.49 -1.29 19.16
N GLN A 277 -9.13 -2.51 19.57
CA GLN A 277 -8.42 -3.48 18.72
C GLN A 277 -9.20 -3.77 17.43
N GLU A 278 -10.53 -3.96 17.54
CA GLU A 278 -11.40 -4.19 16.39
C GLU A 278 -11.41 -3.00 15.43
N SER A 279 -11.56 -1.79 15.94
CA SER A 279 -11.58 -0.58 15.10
C SER A 279 -10.23 -0.38 14.37
N CYS A 280 -9.12 -0.59 15.08
CA CYS A 280 -7.78 -0.51 14.47
C CYS A 280 -7.59 -1.58 13.40
N PHE A 281 -8.02 -2.82 13.64
CA PHE A 281 -7.98 -3.91 12.66
C PHE A 281 -8.81 -3.59 11.42
N GLN A 282 -10.02 -3.08 11.58
CA GLN A 282 -10.88 -2.70 10.46
C GLN A 282 -10.26 -1.56 9.63
N PHE A 283 -9.67 -0.57 10.27
CA PHE A 283 -8.93 0.49 9.60
C PHE A 283 -7.75 -0.06 8.79
N VAL A 284 -6.89 -0.87 9.40
CA VAL A 284 -5.73 -1.48 8.75
C VAL A 284 -6.15 -2.37 7.58
N SER A 285 -7.19 -3.19 7.76
CA SER A 285 -7.76 -4.02 6.70
C SER A 285 -8.32 -3.18 5.54
N THR A 286 -8.97 -2.06 5.85
CA THR A 286 -9.46 -1.12 4.82
C THR A 286 -8.29 -0.53 4.04
N CYS A 287 -7.21 -0.11 4.70
CA CYS A 287 -6.02 0.39 4.04
C CYS A 287 -5.38 -0.67 3.14
N ALA A 288 -5.21 -1.91 3.64
CA ALA A 288 -4.66 -3.03 2.88
C ALA A 288 -5.49 -3.35 1.63
N ASN A 289 -6.81 -3.35 1.73
CA ASN A 289 -7.72 -3.59 0.60
C ASN A 289 -7.72 -2.47 -0.46
N ASN A 290 -7.22 -1.28 -0.11
CA ASN A 290 -7.17 -0.14 -1.02
C ASN A 290 -5.78 0.09 -1.65
N ILE A 291 -4.82 -0.80 -1.45
CA ILE A 291 -3.52 -0.76 -2.14
C ILE A 291 -3.72 -0.90 -3.65
N ILE A 292 -4.48 -1.89 -4.09
CA ILE A 292 -4.77 -2.12 -5.51
C ILE A 292 -5.48 -0.92 -6.15
N PRO A 293 -6.60 -0.41 -5.61
CA PRO A 293 -7.25 0.79 -6.16
C PRO A 293 -6.38 2.04 -6.15
N SER A 294 -5.45 2.19 -5.21
CA SER A 294 -4.56 3.36 -5.15
C SER A 294 -3.46 3.34 -6.19
N TYR A 295 -2.98 2.15 -6.58
CA TYR A 295 -1.76 2.01 -7.39
C TYR A 295 -2.00 1.50 -8.81
N ILE A 296 -2.84 0.49 -8.99
CA ILE A 296 -3.02 -0.15 -10.30
C ILE A 296 -3.51 0.81 -11.39
N PRO A 297 -4.45 1.75 -11.16
CA PRO A 297 -4.84 2.73 -12.18
C PRO A 297 -3.67 3.62 -12.63
N ILE A 298 -2.71 3.91 -11.73
CA ILE A 298 -1.50 4.67 -12.06
C ILE A 298 -0.58 3.85 -12.95
N VAL A 299 -0.43 2.55 -12.66
CA VAL A 299 0.35 1.62 -13.51
C VAL A 299 -0.26 1.54 -14.91
N GLU A 300 -1.55 1.27 -15.02
CA GLU A 300 -2.27 1.16 -16.29
C GLU A 300 -2.11 2.41 -17.17
N LYS A 301 -2.25 3.59 -16.56
CA LYS A 301 -2.12 4.88 -17.23
C LYS A 301 -0.71 5.15 -17.77
N ASN A 302 0.33 4.63 -17.10
CA ASN A 302 1.70 5.11 -17.31
C ASN A 302 2.67 4.05 -17.86
N LYS A 303 2.39 2.75 -17.74
CA LYS A 303 3.33 1.66 -18.06
C LYS A 303 3.83 1.66 -19.50
N ASP A 304 3.00 2.09 -20.45
CA ASP A 304 3.29 2.11 -21.88
C ASP A 304 3.76 3.48 -22.39
N LYS A 305 3.91 4.49 -21.51
CA LYS A 305 4.42 5.81 -21.92
C LYS A 305 5.88 5.72 -22.36
N GLY A 306 6.21 6.40 -23.46
CA GLY A 306 7.59 6.57 -23.87
C GLY A 306 8.41 7.34 -22.83
N TYR A 307 9.69 6.99 -22.72
CA TYR A 307 10.65 7.70 -21.88
C TYR A 307 12.04 7.73 -22.52
N SER A 308 12.82 8.76 -22.20
CA SER A 308 14.16 8.95 -22.70
C SER A 308 15.22 8.28 -21.81
N TYR A 309 16.45 8.20 -22.33
CA TYR A 309 17.62 7.81 -21.54
C TYR A 309 17.82 8.74 -20.31
N ALA A 310 17.55 10.02 -20.46
CA ALA A 310 17.64 10.98 -19.37
C ALA A 310 16.62 10.67 -18.25
N ASP A 311 15.38 10.29 -18.60
CA ASP A 311 14.37 9.87 -17.63
C ASP A 311 14.80 8.63 -16.85
N ARG A 312 15.36 7.65 -17.57
CA ARG A 312 15.89 6.44 -16.94
C ARG A 312 17.09 6.75 -16.05
N HIS A 313 18.00 7.60 -16.49
CA HIS A 313 19.14 8.03 -15.69
C HIS A 313 18.68 8.70 -14.40
N TRP A 314 17.71 9.61 -14.49
CA TRP A 314 17.12 10.27 -13.33
C TRP A 314 16.45 9.28 -12.38
N GLN A 315 15.67 8.35 -12.89
CA GLN A 315 15.08 7.27 -12.08
C GLN A 315 16.15 6.54 -11.26
N LEU A 316 17.28 6.18 -11.86
CA LEU A 316 18.37 5.49 -11.16
C LEU A 316 18.99 6.35 -10.06
N LEU A 317 19.14 7.67 -10.27
CA LEU A 317 19.60 8.60 -9.24
C LEU A 317 18.60 8.68 -8.07
N ARG A 318 17.29 8.74 -8.37
CA ARG A 318 16.26 8.74 -7.33
C ARG A 318 16.20 7.41 -6.58
N ARG A 319 16.45 6.29 -7.25
CA ARG A 319 16.62 4.99 -6.59
C ARG A 319 17.81 4.96 -5.65
N GLY A 320 18.89 5.69 -5.95
CA GLY A 320 19.99 5.92 -5.01
C GLY A 320 19.49 6.53 -3.69
N ARG A 321 18.62 7.55 -3.75
CA ARG A 321 18.00 8.15 -2.55
C ARG A 321 17.11 7.15 -1.80
N TYR A 322 16.38 6.33 -2.52
CA TYR A 322 15.57 5.25 -1.94
C TYR A 322 16.43 4.25 -1.15
N VAL A 323 17.56 3.82 -1.72
CA VAL A 323 18.53 2.93 -1.06
C VAL A 323 19.14 3.61 0.19
N GLU A 324 19.55 4.88 0.06
CA GLU A 324 20.07 5.65 1.20
C GLU A 324 19.08 5.66 2.37
N PHE A 325 17.80 5.92 2.09
CA PHE A 325 16.78 5.92 3.15
C PHE A 325 16.68 4.55 3.82
N ASN A 326 16.51 3.49 3.04
CA ASN A 326 16.29 2.14 3.58
C ASN A 326 17.47 1.66 4.42
N LEU A 327 18.69 1.89 3.98
CA LEU A 327 19.89 1.43 4.70
C LEU A 327 20.29 2.32 5.89
N ILE A 328 20.05 3.63 5.80
CA ILE A 328 20.53 4.58 6.82
C ILE A 328 19.45 4.91 7.85
N TYR A 329 18.19 5.07 7.43
CA TYR A 329 17.14 5.61 8.28
C TYR A 329 16.01 4.64 8.63
N ASP A 330 15.69 3.70 7.74
CA ASP A 330 14.55 2.81 7.97
C ASP A 330 14.76 1.92 9.21
N ARG A 331 13.85 2.06 10.19
CA ARG A 331 13.93 1.33 11.46
C ARG A 331 13.79 -0.18 11.26
N GLY A 332 12.88 -0.59 10.35
CA GLY A 332 12.61 -1.99 10.08
C GLY A 332 13.80 -2.68 9.41
N THR A 333 14.37 -2.07 8.37
CA THR A 333 15.58 -2.59 7.68
C THR A 333 16.75 -2.70 8.65
N LYS A 334 17.01 -1.66 9.42
CA LYS A 334 18.14 -1.65 10.40
C LYS A 334 17.94 -2.72 11.48
N PHE A 335 16.76 -2.80 12.05
CA PHE A 335 16.44 -3.82 13.05
C PHE A 335 16.62 -5.23 12.46
N GLY A 336 16.08 -5.48 11.26
CA GLY A 336 16.19 -6.77 10.61
C GLY A 336 17.65 -7.15 10.32
N LEU A 337 18.43 -6.25 9.71
CA LEU A 337 19.83 -6.53 9.37
C LEU A 337 20.72 -6.74 10.62
N MET A 338 20.36 -6.19 11.76
CA MET A 338 21.09 -6.34 13.03
C MET A 338 20.61 -7.52 13.88
N THR A 339 19.51 -8.18 13.48
CA THR A 339 18.95 -9.33 14.21
C THR A 339 19.67 -10.60 13.78
N PRO A 340 20.33 -11.34 14.71
CA PRO A 340 20.93 -12.63 14.39
C PRO A 340 19.88 -13.60 13.82
N GLY A 341 20.25 -14.35 12.79
CA GLY A 341 19.36 -15.31 12.13
C GLY A 341 18.25 -14.69 11.27
N ALA A 342 18.24 -13.36 11.10
CA ALA A 342 17.26 -12.72 10.22
C ALA A 342 17.47 -13.13 8.75
N ARG A 343 16.35 -13.26 8.03
CA ARG A 343 16.38 -13.58 6.60
C ARG A 343 16.68 -12.32 5.78
N TYR A 344 17.95 -12.09 5.49
CA TYR A 344 18.42 -10.88 4.79
C TYR A 344 17.77 -10.71 3.41
N GLU A 345 17.54 -11.79 2.67
CA GLU A 345 16.91 -11.77 1.35
C GLU A 345 15.49 -11.16 1.41
N SER A 346 14.70 -11.53 2.44
CA SER A 346 13.35 -10.98 2.65
C SER A 346 13.36 -9.52 3.10
N ILE A 347 14.47 -9.01 3.62
CA ILE A 347 14.66 -7.61 3.99
C ILE A 347 15.13 -6.80 2.78
N LEU A 348 16.20 -7.27 2.12
CA LEU A 348 16.86 -6.58 1.00
C LEU A 348 16.06 -6.67 -0.30
N MET A 349 14.99 -7.47 -0.37
CA MET A 349 14.05 -7.46 -1.49
C MET A 349 13.44 -6.07 -1.72
N SER A 350 13.38 -5.23 -0.67
CA SER A 350 12.88 -3.85 -0.74
C SER A 350 13.73 -2.92 -1.58
N LEU A 351 14.97 -3.28 -1.85
CA LEU A 351 15.90 -2.45 -2.63
C LEU A 351 15.69 -2.66 -4.14
N PRO A 352 15.82 -1.59 -4.97
CA PRO A 352 15.77 -1.71 -6.41
C PRO A 352 16.97 -2.53 -6.93
N PRO A 353 16.84 -3.23 -8.08
CA PRO A 353 17.94 -4.01 -8.64
C PRO A 353 19.08 -3.12 -9.16
N PHE A 354 18.77 -1.89 -9.59
CA PHE A 354 19.72 -0.90 -10.06
C PHE A 354 19.46 0.45 -9.42
N ALA A 355 20.54 1.09 -8.99
CA ALA A 355 20.57 2.44 -8.48
C ALA A 355 21.84 3.15 -8.94
N LYS A 356 21.87 4.47 -8.91
CA LYS A 356 23.03 5.26 -9.34
C LYS A 356 23.29 6.41 -8.39
N TRP A 357 24.55 6.72 -8.23
CA TRP A 357 25.04 7.92 -7.56
C TRP A 357 25.91 8.72 -8.53
N GLN A 358 25.67 10.01 -8.60
CA GLN A 358 26.47 10.94 -9.38
C GLN A 358 26.97 12.04 -8.44
N TYR A 359 28.26 12.32 -8.52
CA TYR A 359 28.90 13.32 -7.68
C TYR A 359 28.34 14.71 -7.97
N CYS A 360 27.87 15.42 -6.94
CA CYS A 360 27.32 16.78 -6.98
C CYS A 360 26.26 17.02 -8.08
N HIS A 361 25.44 16.00 -8.39
CA HIS A 361 24.37 16.13 -9.39
C HIS A 361 23.28 17.09 -8.88
N THR A 362 23.00 18.13 -9.66
CA THR A 362 21.88 19.05 -9.46
C THR A 362 21.12 19.14 -10.80
N PRO A 363 19.81 18.89 -10.82
CA PRO A 363 19.01 19.04 -12.04
C PRO A 363 18.88 20.52 -12.45
N ASP A 364 18.68 20.78 -13.73
CA ASP A 364 18.38 22.12 -14.24
C ASP A 364 17.05 22.63 -13.65
N GLU A 365 17.02 23.88 -13.19
CA GLU A 365 15.87 24.50 -12.54
C GLU A 365 14.58 24.51 -13.39
N LYS A 366 14.72 24.48 -14.73
CA LYS A 366 13.59 24.45 -15.68
C LYS A 366 13.16 23.04 -16.02
N SER A 367 13.88 22.03 -15.54
CA SER A 367 13.61 20.62 -15.86
C SER A 367 12.43 20.06 -15.09
N LYS A 368 11.87 18.95 -15.58
CA LYS A 368 10.85 18.17 -14.85
C LYS A 368 11.40 17.46 -13.62
N GLU A 369 12.70 17.18 -13.63
CA GLU A 369 13.44 16.63 -12.49
C GLU A 369 13.46 17.60 -11.32
N TYR A 370 13.72 18.89 -11.61
CA TYR A 370 13.72 19.94 -10.59
C TYR A 370 12.33 20.17 -10.00
N LYS A 371 11.29 20.13 -10.80
CA LYS A 371 9.89 20.24 -10.32
C LYS A 371 9.54 19.13 -9.32
N LEU A 372 10.02 17.92 -9.55
CA LEU A 372 9.89 16.87 -8.56
C LEU A 372 10.69 17.18 -7.30
N LEU A 373 11.94 17.63 -7.44
CA LEU A 373 12.81 17.94 -6.31
C LEU A 373 12.20 19.02 -5.40
N GLU A 374 11.59 20.07 -5.96
CA GLU A 374 10.90 21.12 -5.18
C GLU A 374 9.81 20.51 -4.27
N VAL A 375 9.00 19.59 -4.81
CA VAL A 375 7.95 18.93 -4.03
C VAL A 375 8.53 18.00 -2.96
N LEU A 376 9.66 17.36 -3.22
CA LEU A 376 10.31 16.50 -2.24
C LEU A 376 11.00 17.29 -1.11
N GLN A 377 11.49 18.49 -1.41
CA GLN A 377 12.07 19.41 -0.42
C GLN A 377 11.00 20.14 0.40
N LYS A 378 9.84 20.38 -0.20
CA LYS A 378 8.70 21.07 0.43
C LYS A 378 7.43 20.25 0.20
N PRO A 379 7.20 19.20 1.00
CA PRO A 379 5.99 18.39 0.88
C PRO A 379 4.73 19.25 0.91
N LYS A 380 3.79 18.93 0.01
CA LYS A 380 2.53 19.66 -0.10
C LYS A 380 1.33 18.75 0.17
N ASP A 381 0.22 19.34 0.50
CA ASP A 381 -1.06 18.65 0.59
C ASP A 381 -1.61 18.43 -0.82
N TRP A 382 -2.03 17.22 -1.10
CA TRP A 382 -2.54 16.81 -2.41
C TRP A 382 -4.07 16.84 -2.48
N VAL A 383 -4.75 16.72 -1.29
CA VAL A 383 -6.22 16.60 -1.15
C VAL A 383 -6.71 17.19 0.16
#